data_c32c9ba44883ad3d8cf72db2f9635298
#
_entry.id   c32c9ba44883ad3d8cf72db2f9635298
#
_cell.length_a   1.000
_cell.length_b   1.000
_cell.length_c   1.000
_cell.angle_alpha   90.00
_cell.angle_beta   90.00
_cell.angle_gamma   90.00
#
_symmetry.space_group_name_H-M   'P 1'
#
loop_
_entity.id
_entity.type
_entity.pdbx_description
1 polymer ?
#
loop_
_entity_poly.entity_id
_entity_poly.type
_entity_poly.pdbx_seq_one_letter_code
_entity_poly.pdbx_strand_id
1 'polypeptide(L)'
;FGKGLFVRRQVALSMLSLSYYSHDPATFDTHELMKKIQSEYMGMFPHVEGTNFELNFEHLDGYSAVYYTYMWSLVISKDLFSPFAQKGIMDKETAMHYRKNILQPGGTLDARDMIKNFLGREYSFDPFIKFLEGK
;
A
#
# COMPACT_ATOMS: atom_id res chain seq x y z
N PHE A 1 -14.32 6.84 8.69
CA PHE A 1 -14.06 6.17 9.97
C PHE A 1 -13.06 5.03 9.77
N GLY A 2 -12.13 4.83 10.72
CA GLY A 2 -11.21 3.68 10.73
C GLY A 2 -10.03 3.68 9.75
N LYS A 3 -9.89 4.67 8.85
CA LYS A 3 -8.85 4.71 7.83
C LYS A 3 -7.43 4.67 8.42
N GLY A 4 -7.19 5.43 9.48
CA GLY A 4 -5.89 5.46 10.14
C GLY A 4 -5.51 4.09 10.74
N LEU A 5 -6.47 3.40 11.35
CA LEU A 5 -6.25 2.05 11.88
C LEU A 5 -5.97 1.05 10.75
N PHE A 6 -6.72 1.12 9.66
CA PHE A 6 -6.49 0.30 8.48
C PHE A 6 -5.06 0.50 7.93
N VAL A 7 -4.66 1.75 7.68
CA VAL A 7 -3.33 2.05 7.14
C VAL A 7 -2.23 1.61 8.11
N ARG A 8 -2.41 1.85 9.40
CA ARG A 8 -1.46 1.45 10.43
C ARG A 8 -1.24 -0.06 10.47
N ARG A 9 -2.32 -0.85 10.32
CA ARG A 9 -2.22 -2.31 10.18
C ARG A 9 -1.47 -2.70 8.91
N GLN A 10 -1.75 -2.06 7.78
CA GLN A 10 -1.05 -2.35 6.52
C GLN A 10 0.45 -2.01 6.61
N VAL A 11 0.81 -0.94 7.32
CA VAL A 11 2.22 -0.61 7.61
C VAL A 11 2.87 -1.68 8.48
N ALA A 12 2.19 -2.15 9.54
CA ALA A 12 2.70 -3.25 10.37
C ALA A 12 3.00 -4.51 9.55
N LEU A 13 2.08 -4.93 8.69
CA LEU A 13 2.26 -6.09 7.80
C LEU A 13 3.40 -5.88 6.79
N SER A 14 3.54 -4.66 6.28
CA SER A 14 4.63 -4.29 5.38
C SER A 14 5.99 -4.34 6.07
N MET A 15 6.07 -3.83 7.29
CA MET A 15 7.29 -3.87 8.11
C MET A 15 7.66 -5.32 8.49
N LEU A 16 6.66 -6.15 8.80
CA LEU A 16 6.89 -7.56 9.08
C LEU A 16 7.47 -8.29 7.87
N SER A 17 6.81 -8.15 6.71
CA SER A 17 7.26 -8.72 5.44
C SER A 17 8.68 -8.27 5.10
N LEU A 18 8.94 -6.96 5.15
CA LEU A 18 10.27 -6.40 4.83
C LEU A 18 11.33 -6.90 5.81
N SER A 19 11.04 -6.92 7.11
CA SER A 19 12.00 -7.33 8.14
C SER A 19 12.42 -8.79 8.01
N TYR A 20 11.47 -9.69 7.71
CA TYR A 20 11.79 -11.11 7.55
C TYR A 20 12.74 -11.38 6.38
N TYR A 21 12.65 -10.60 5.31
CA TYR A 21 13.46 -10.80 4.12
C TYR A 21 14.67 -9.86 4.01
N SER A 22 14.86 -8.95 4.97
CA SER A 22 16.01 -8.02 5.01
C SER A 22 17.13 -8.47 5.94
N HIS A 23 16.92 -9.52 6.72
CA HIS A 23 17.88 -10.01 7.70
C HIS A 23 18.22 -11.48 7.42
N ASP A 24 19.39 -11.91 7.89
CA ASP A 24 19.74 -13.32 7.90
C ASP A 24 18.79 -14.08 8.86
N PRO A 25 18.04 -15.09 8.38
CA PRO A 25 17.06 -15.81 9.18
C PRO A 25 17.66 -16.50 10.42
N ALA A 26 18.97 -16.77 10.43
CA ALA A 26 19.66 -17.32 11.59
C ALA A 26 19.86 -16.32 12.73
N THR A 27 19.61 -15.03 12.50
CA THR A 27 19.94 -13.95 13.45
C THR A 27 18.75 -13.46 14.30
N PHE A 28 17.52 -13.93 14.01
CA PHE A 28 16.33 -13.48 14.75
C PHE A 28 15.27 -14.58 14.88
N ASP A 29 14.46 -14.48 15.91
CA ASP A 29 13.26 -15.27 16.08
C ASP A 29 12.07 -14.59 15.39
N THR A 30 11.39 -15.30 14.49
CA THR A 30 10.28 -14.77 13.70
C THR A 30 9.10 -14.35 14.56
N HIS A 31 8.81 -15.11 15.63
CA HIS A 31 7.71 -14.82 16.54
C HIS A 31 7.99 -13.57 17.39
N GLU A 32 9.18 -13.46 17.96
CA GLU A 32 9.57 -12.28 18.74
C GLU A 32 9.62 -11.02 17.89
N LEU A 33 10.09 -11.11 16.64
CA LEU A 33 10.06 -9.98 15.71
C LEU A 33 8.62 -9.56 15.37
N MET A 34 7.72 -10.53 15.16
CA MET A 34 6.29 -10.25 14.94
C MET A 34 5.67 -9.53 16.14
N LYS A 35 5.90 -10.01 17.38
CA LYS A 35 5.41 -9.37 18.62
C LYS A 35 5.92 -7.94 18.75
N LYS A 36 7.19 -7.71 18.45
CA LYS A 36 7.81 -6.38 18.46
C LYS A 36 7.11 -5.43 17.50
N ILE A 37 6.94 -5.85 16.25
CA ILE A 37 6.28 -5.03 15.20
C ILE A 37 4.82 -4.78 15.56
N GLN A 38 4.11 -5.80 16.06
CA GLN A 38 2.73 -5.63 16.52
C GLN A 38 2.64 -4.62 17.65
N SER A 39 3.51 -4.69 18.64
CA SER A 39 3.55 -3.74 19.76
C SER A 39 3.83 -2.31 19.30
N GLU A 40 4.75 -2.11 18.36
CA GLU A 40 5.15 -0.81 17.87
C GLU A 40 4.05 -0.15 17.01
N TYR A 41 3.49 -0.89 16.07
CA TYR A 41 2.54 -0.35 15.10
C TYR A 41 1.08 -0.55 15.47
N MET A 42 0.77 -1.57 16.27
CA MET A 42 -0.60 -1.98 16.62
C MET A 42 -0.81 -2.10 18.14
N GLY A 43 -0.12 -1.28 18.93
CA GLY A 43 -0.11 -1.39 20.39
C GLY A 43 -1.48 -1.35 21.07
N MET A 44 -2.54 -0.84 20.40
CA MET A 44 -3.92 -0.93 20.88
C MET A 44 -4.53 -2.35 20.75
N PHE A 45 -3.87 -3.25 20.01
CA PHE A 45 -4.23 -4.66 19.87
C PHE A 45 -3.02 -5.51 20.31
N PRO A 46 -2.87 -5.76 21.61
CA PRO A 46 -1.72 -6.49 22.11
C PRO A 46 -1.71 -7.93 21.58
N HIS A 47 -0.52 -8.51 21.53
CA HIS A 47 -0.36 -9.91 21.19
C HIS A 47 -1.17 -10.79 22.18
N VAL A 48 -1.83 -11.80 21.64
CA VAL A 48 -2.53 -12.82 22.42
C VAL A 48 -1.61 -14.05 22.52
N GLU A 49 -1.21 -14.40 23.73
CA GLU A 49 -0.32 -15.55 23.97
C GLU A 49 -0.89 -16.83 23.36
N GLY A 50 0.00 -17.64 22.79
CA GLY A 50 -0.36 -18.88 22.11
C GLY A 50 -0.87 -18.70 20.66
N THR A 51 -0.86 -17.48 20.14
CA THR A 51 -1.16 -17.23 18.71
C THR A 51 0.13 -16.98 17.90
N ASN A 52 0.18 -17.47 16.67
CA ASN A 52 1.32 -17.37 15.77
C ASN A 52 0.86 -16.79 14.44
N PHE A 53 0.61 -15.49 14.41
CA PHE A 53 0.10 -14.80 13.22
C PHE A 53 1.03 -14.96 12.02
N GLU A 54 2.34 -14.96 12.23
CA GLU A 54 3.36 -15.09 11.21
C GLU A 54 3.24 -16.40 10.41
N LEU A 55 2.74 -17.47 11.02
CA LEU A 55 2.52 -18.76 10.35
C LEU A 55 1.27 -18.78 9.48
N ASN A 56 0.40 -17.77 9.63
CA ASN A 56 -0.83 -17.62 8.86
C ASN A 56 -0.77 -16.42 7.88
N PHE A 57 0.40 -15.83 7.72
CA PHE A 57 0.59 -14.71 6.83
C PHE A 57 1.03 -15.19 5.44
N GLU A 58 0.08 -15.71 4.67
CA GLU A 58 0.29 -16.38 3.37
C GLU A 58 1.08 -15.56 2.35
N HIS A 59 1.02 -14.22 2.42
CA HIS A 59 1.78 -13.34 1.52
C HIS A 59 3.30 -13.55 1.62
N LEU A 60 3.81 -14.04 2.74
CA LEU A 60 5.24 -14.30 2.90
C LEU A 60 5.73 -15.41 1.96
N ASP A 61 4.90 -16.41 1.68
CA ASP A 61 5.27 -17.53 0.82
C ASP A 61 5.46 -17.10 -0.65
N GLY A 62 4.51 -16.32 -1.20
CA GLY A 62 4.53 -15.97 -2.63
C GLY A 62 5.14 -14.60 -2.97
N TYR A 63 5.12 -13.66 -2.03
CA TYR A 63 5.45 -12.25 -2.29
C TYR A 63 6.64 -11.71 -1.49
N SER A 64 7.23 -12.51 -0.62
CA SER A 64 8.45 -12.13 0.14
C SER A 64 8.34 -10.75 0.82
N ALA A 65 9.25 -9.83 0.47
CA ALA A 65 9.36 -8.50 1.06
C ALA A 65 8.42 -7.43 0.49
N VAL A 66 7.55 -7.76 -0.48
CA VAL A 66 6.85 -6.74 -1.29
C VAL A 66 5.45 -6.37 -0.80
N TYR A 67 5.06 -6.75 0.41
CA TYR A 67 3.73 -6.44 0.93
C TYR A 67 3.41 -4.93 0.96
N TYR A 68 4.41 -4.08 1.11
CA TYR A 68 4.27 -2.61 1.09
C TYR A 68 3.62 -2.08 -0.20
N THR A 69 3.63 -2.84 -1.29
CA THR A 69 3.06 -2.43 -2.57
C THR A 69 1.57 -2.14 -2.50
N TYR A 70 0.83 -2.73 -1.56
CA TYR A 70 -0.58 -2.41 -1.33
C TYR A 70 -0.77 -0.95 -0.93
N MET A 71 0.04 -0.45 0.01
CA MET A 71 -0.05 0.95 0.42
C MET A 71 0.50 1.88 -0.65
N TRP A 72 1.57 1.49 -1.33
CA TRP A 72 2.13 2.23 -2.46
C TRP A 72 1.09 2.42 -3.57
N SER A 73 0.42 1.34 -3.97
CA SER A 73 -0.65 1.36 -4.97
C SER A 73 -1.84 2.22 -4.52
N LEU A 74 -2.17 2.20 -3.22
CA LEU A 74 -3.24 3.05 -2.69
C LEU A 74 -2.89 4.53 -2.79
N VAL A 75 -1.65 4.94 -2.48
CA VAL A 75 -1.18 6.32 -2.67
C VAL A 75 -1.36 6.76 -4.11
N ILE A 76 -0.86 5.96 -5.06
CA ILE A 76 -0.97 6.23 -6.50
C ILE A 76 -2.45 6.29 -6.94
N SER A 77 -3.28 5.36 -6.47
CA SER A 77 -4.71 5.34 -6.84
C SER A 77 -5.45 6.60 -6.40
N LYS A 78 -5.09 7.17 -5.23
CA LYS A 78 -5.69 8.44 -4.77
C LYS A 78 -5.28 9.60 -5.66
N ASP A 79 -4.04 9.62 -6.14
CA ASP A 79 -3.59 10.67 -7.03
C ASP A 79 -4.18 10.52 -8.44
N LEU A 80 -4.25 9.30 -8.97
CA LEU A 80 -4.93 9.01 -10.25
C LEU A 80 -6.43 9.37 -10.22
N PHE A 81 -7.06 9.37 -9.04
CA PHE A 81 -8.44 9.80 -8.88
C PHE A 81 -8.61 11.32 -8.89
N SER A 82 -7.55 12.10 -8.69
CA SER A 82 -7.66 13.56 -8.55
C SER A 82 -8.26 14.28 -9.77
N PRO A 83 -7.99 13.92 -11.04
CA PRO A 83 -8.67 14.52 -12.18
C PRO A 83 -10.18 14.22 -12.21
N PHE A 84 -10.58 13.03 -11.78
CA PHE A 84 -12.00 12.67 -11.68
C PHE A 84 -12.71 13.43 -10.56
N ALA A 85 -12.03 13.65 -9.43
CA ALA A 85 -12.58 14.46 -8.34
C ALA A 85 -12.84 15.90 -8.76
N GLN A 86 -12.02 16.44 -9.69
CA GLN A 86 -12.15 17.82 -10.20
C GLN A 86 -13.21 17.96 -11.29
N LYS A 87 -13.24 17.02 -12.25
CA LYS A 87 -14.11 17.11 -13.45
C LYS A 87 -15.40 16.29 -13.33
N GLY A 88 -15.48 15.42 -12.32
CA GLY A 88 -16.60 14.50 -12.13
C GLY A 88 -16.29 13.07 -12.59
N ILE A 89 -16.80 12.09 -11.86
CA ILE A 89 -16.54 10.66 -12.12
C ILE A 89 -17.08 10.18 -13.48
N MET A 90 -18.06 10.87 -14.03
CA MET A 90 -18.67 10.55 -15.32
C MET A 90 -18.11 11.39 -16.48
N ASP A 91 -17.05 12.19 -16.24
CA ASP A 91 -16.42 12.97 -17.29
C ASP A 91 -15.76 12.06 -18.33
N LYS A 92 -16.31 12.08 -19.54
CA LYS A 92 -15.91 11.18 -20.63
C LYS A 92 -14.47 11.45 -21.12
N GLU A 93 -14.04 12.70 -21.09
CA GLU A 93 -12.69 13.08 -21.53
C GLU A 93 -11.66 12.50 -20.58
N THR A 94 -11.83 12.72 -19.27
CA THR A 94 -10.95 12.16 -18.22
C THR A 94 -10.95 10.62 -18.25
N ALA A 95 -12.12 10.00 -18.38
CA ALA A 95 -12.24 8.56 -18.48
C ALA A 95 -11.51 7.97 -19.69
N MET A 96 -11.62 8.62 -20.85
CA MET A 96 -10.92 8.19 -22.05
C MET A 96 -9.40 8.42 -21.94
N HIS A 97 -8.98 9.52 -21.32
CA HIS A 97 -7.58 9.81 -21.06
C HIS A 97 -6.96 8.77 -20.10
N TYR A 98 -7.67 8.40 -19.03
CA TYR A 98 -7.29 7.31 -18.12
C TYR A 98 -7.17 5.99 -18.87
N ARG A 99 -8.18 5.63 -19.66
CA ARG A 99 -8.17 4.40 -20.46
C ARG A 99 -6.93 4.32 -21.35
N LYS A 100 -6.60 5.39 -22.07
CA LYS A 100 -5.49 5.40 -23.03
C LYS A 100 -4.12 5.36 -22.38
N ASN A 101 -3.94 6.03 -21.25
CA ASN A 101 -2.63 6.19 -20.62
C ASN A 101 -2.34 5.17 -19.52
N ILE A 102 -3.38 4.57 -18.90
CA ILE A 102 -3.22 3.62 -17.79
C ILE A 102 -3.68 2.21 -18.19
N LEU A 103 -4.94 2.06 -18.64
CA LEU A 103 -5.51 0.73 -18.83
C LEU A 103 -5.03 0.06 -20.12
N GLN A 104 -4.98 0.81 -21.20
CA GLN A 104 -4.64 0.27 -22.52
C GLN A 104 -3.17 -0.14 -22.66
N PRO A 105 -2.18 0.62 -22.13
CA PRO A 105 -0.78 0.19 -22.16
C PRO A 105 -0.53 -1.04 -21.29
N GLY A 106 -1.21 -1.18 -20.16
CA GLY A 106 -1.02 -2.31 -19.26
C GLY A 106 0.44 -2.48 -18.85
N GLY A 107 1.00 -3.67 -19.03
CA GLY A 107 2.40 -3.98 -18.70
C GLY A 107 3.42 -3.62 -19.79
N THR A 108 3.05 -2.88 -20.85
CA THR A 108 3.95 -2.54 -21.96
C THR A 108 4.78 -1.27 -21.72
N LEU A 109 4.41 -0.47 -20.72
CA LEU A 109 5.11 0.74 -20.29
C LEU A 109 5.43 0.66 -18.81
N ASP A 110 6.48 1.39 -18.39
CA ASP A 110 6.78 1.56 -16.98
C ASP A 110 5.62 2.28 -16.26
N ALA A 111 5.29 1.83 -15.06
CA ALA A 111 4.18 2.38 -14.28
C ALA A 111 4.34 3.88 -13.99
N ARG A 112 5.56 4.34 -13.77
CA ARG A 112 5.87 5.75 -13.53
C ARG A 112 5.56 6.59 -14.76
N ASP A 113 5.91 6.11 -15.95
CA ASP A 113 5.65 6.82 -17.22
C ASP A 113 4.15 6.87 -17.50
N MET A 114 3.43 5.77 -17.27
CA MET A 114 1.96 5.75 -17.39
C MET A 114 1.30 6.78 -16.48
N ILE A 115 1.70 6.84 -15.21
CA ILE A 115 1.16 7.80 -14.24
C ILE A 115 1.46 9.23 -14.68
N LYS A 116 2.69 9.51 -15.10
CA LYS A 116 3.11 10.81 -15.58
C LYS A 116 2.38 11.23 -16.84
N ASN A 117 2.16 10.32 -17.79
CA ASN A 117 1.39 10.59 -19.01
C ASN A 117 -0.07 10.93 -18.69
N PHE A 118 -0.66 10.29 -17.71
CA PHE A 118 -2.04 10.56 -17.30
C PHE A 118 -2.18 11.84 -16.47
N LEU A 119 -1.31 12.04 -15.47
CA LEU A 119 -1.40 13.19 -14.57
C LEU A 119 -0.78 14.48 -15.14
N GLY A 120 0.08 14.37 -16.15
CA GLY A 120 0.89 15.48 -16.67
C GLY A 120 2.01 15.93 -15.72
N ARG A 121 2.25 15.16 -14.63
CA ARG A 121 3.25 15.41 -13.59
C ARG A 121 3.65 14.11 -12.90
N GLU A 122 4.68 14.17 -12.08
CA GLU A 122 4.97 13.07 -11.13
C GLU A 122 3.81 12.91 -10.12
N TYR A 123 3.66 11.71 -9.55
CA TYR A 123 2.64 11.47 -8.52
C TYR A 123 2.93 12.25 -7.24
N SER A 124 1.87 12.52 -6.46
CA SER A 124 1.94 13.21 -5.17
C SER A 124 1.28 12.40 -4.06
N PHE A 125 1.77 12.57 -2.84
CA PHE A 125 1.15 12.01 -1.63
C PHE A 125 -0.05 12.83 -1.13
N ASP A 126 -0.23 14.08 -1.58
CA ASP A 126 -1.25 14.98 -1.07
C ASP A 126 -2.68 14.42 -1.13
N PRO A 127 -3.12 13.77 -2.24
CA PRO A 127 -4.45 13.18 -2.28
C PRO A 127 -4.64 12.04 -1.27
N PHE A 128 -3.58 11.28 -0.98
CA PHE A 128 -3.63 10.25 0.06
C PHE A 128 -3.69 10.84 1.47
N ILE A 129 -2.96 11.92 1.75
CA ILE A 129 -3.03 12.64 3.03
C ILE A 129 -4.45 13.18 3.26
N LYS A 130 -5.04 13.84 2.25
CA LYS A 130 -6.45 14.29 2.30
C LYS A 130 -7.42 13.14 2.55
N PHE A 131 -7.21 12.01 1.88
CA PHE A 131 -8.01 10.81 2.12
C PHE A 131 -7.93 10.35 3.58
N LEU A 132 -6.74 10.35 4.21
CA LEU A 132 -6.58 10.00 5.62
C LEU A 132 -7.30 10.98 6.54
N GLU A 133 -7.20 12.27 6.26
CA GLU A 133 -7.85 13.35 7.02
C GLU A 133 -9.38 13.38 6.86
N GLY A 134 -9.93 12.60 5.92
CA GLY A 134 -11.37 12.56 5.65
C GLY A 134 -11.90 13.72 4.80
N LYS A 135 -10.99 14.38 4.09
CA LYS A 135 -11.29 15.51 3.18
C LYS A 135 -11.48 15.04 1.75
#